data_17242f2f4cf706213f41088cc1e5ea0f
#
_entry.id   17242f2f4cf706213f41088cc1e5ea0f
#
_cell.length_a   1.000
_cell.length_b   1.000
_cell.length_c   1.000
_cell.angle_alpha   90.00
_cell.angle_beta   90.00
_cell.angle_gamma   90.00
#
_symmetry.space_group_name_H-M   'P 1'
#
loop_
_entity.id
_entity.type
_entity.pdbx_description
1 polymer ?
#
loop_
_entity_poly.entity_id
_entity_poly.type
_entity_poly.pdbx_seq_one_letter_code
_entity_poly.pdbx_strand_id
1 'polypeptide(L)'
;MMTKLRCALIGLVLVCGPVLAIGKSQIRDIVLEAYPGAKITEIERETHKGQKVFEVDFQHGGENLEAILTLEGDFIKVAIDD
;
A
#
# COMPACT_ATOMS: atom_id res chain seq x y z
N MET A 1 -28.52 -16.65 -4.26
CA MET A 1 -28.28 -16.32 -4.61
C MET A 1 -27.90 -15.72 -4.79
N MET A 2 -27.82 -15.53 -4.71
CA MET A 2 -27.41 -14.89 -4.95
C MET A 2 -26.91 -14.12 -5.02
N THR A 3 -26.76 -14.10 -4.90
CA THR A 3 -26.29 -13.36 -5.02
C THR A 3 -25.45 -12.89 -5.31
N LYS A 4 -25.34 -12.91 -5.31
CA LYS A 4 -24.57 -12.42 -5.72
C LYS A 4 -24.20 -11.87 -6.41
N LEU A 5 -24.56 -11.67 -6.79
CA LEU A 5 -24.25 -11.09 -7.63
C LEU A 5 -24.07 -10.08 -7.71
N ARG A 6 -24.35 -9.81 -7.35
CA ARG A 6 -24.15 -8.83 -7.47
C ARG A 6 -23.29 -8.23 -7.43
N CYS A 7 -22.99 -8.43 -7.48
CA CYS A 7 -22.17 -7.73 -7.59
C CYS A 7 -21.64 -7.36 -8.10
N ALA A 8 -22.03 -7.58 -8.13
CA ALA A 8 -21.55 -7.04 -8.75
C ALA A 8 -21.41 -6.40 -9.15
N LEU A 9 -21.78 -6.47 -9.13
CA LEU A 9 -21.65 -5.72 -9.61
C LEU A 9 -21.23 -4.84 -9.52
N ILE A 10 -21.40 -4.97 -9.28
CA ILE A 10 -21.09 -4.09 -9.39
C ILE A 10 -20.30 -3.55 -9.53
N GLY A 11 -20.32 -3.92 -9.39
CA GLY A 11 -19.66 -3.18 -9.80
C GLY A 11 -18.94 -2.90 -9.91
N LEU A 12 -19.05 -3.10 -10.03
CA LEU A 12 -18.44 -2.64 -10.39
C LEU A 12 -17.79 -2.05 -10.57
N VAL A 13 -17.89 -2.20 -10.45
CA VAL A 13 -17.30 -1.50 -10.81
C VAL A 13 -16.74 -1.11 -11.15
N LEU A 14 -16.84 -1.15 -11.16
CA LEU A 14 -16.32 -0.70 -11.67
C LEU A 14 -15.83 -0.06 -11.85
N VAL A 15 -15.90 0.00 -11.63
CA VAL A 15 -15.40 0.63 -11.92
C VAL A 15 -14.68 1.09 -11.97
N CYS A 16 -14.57 1.11 -11.86
CA CYS A 16 -13.90 1.56 -12.04
C CYS A 16 -13.06 2.00 -12.29
N GLY A 17 -13.29 1.89 -12.10
CA GLY A 17 -12.48 2.84 -12.60
C GLY A 17 -11.09 2.48 -12.66
N PRO A 18 -10.45 3.18 -13.31
CA PRO A 18 -9.17 2.91 -13.51
C PRO A 18 -8.44 2.99 -12.30
N VAL A 19 -7.98 1.95 -11.94
CA VAL A 19 -7.36 2.01 -10.84
C VAL A 19 -6.06 2.31 -11.09
N LEU A 20 -5.70 3.32 -10.78
CA LEU A 20 -4.47 3.76 -11.01
C LEU A 20 -3.63 3.68 -9.82
N ALA A 21 -2.43 4.08 -9.92
CA ALA A 21 -1.55 4.14 -8.80
C ALA A 21 -2.14 5.02 -7.74
N ILE A 22 -2.11 4.61 -6.52
CA ILE A 22 -2.64 5.41 -5.44
C ILE A 22 -1.58 6.41 -5.00
N GLY A 23 -2.00 7.41 -4.26
CA GLY A 23 -1.08 8.45 -3.83
C GLY A 23 -0.39 8.10 -2.53
N LYS A 24 0.55 8.95 -2.13
CA LYS A 24 1.31 8.73 -0.92
C LYS A 24 0.42 8.73 0.32
N SER A 25 -0.66 9.51 0.32
CA SER A 25 -1.53 9.54 1.48
C SER A 25 -2.23 8.21 1.68
N GLN A 26 -2.56 7.53 0.60
CA GLN A 26 -3.19 6.22 0.70
C GLN A 26 -2.18 5.15 1.12
N ILE A 27 -0.94 5.26 0.64
CA ILE A 27 0.12 4.37 1.08
C ILE A 27 0.35 4.54 2.58
N ARG A 28 0.33 5.79 3.07
CA ARG A 28 0.47 6.05 4.49
C ARG A 28 -0.63 5.34 5.28
N ASP A 29 -1.87 5.43 4.81
CA ASP A 29 -2.98 4.79 5.50
C ASP A 29 -2.82 3.26 5.51
N ILE A 30 -2.34 2.70 4.42
CA ILE A 30 -2.13 1.26 4.32
C ILE A 30 -1.08 0.80 5.33
N VAL A 31 0.02 1.53 5.43
CA VAL A 31 1.07 1.17 6.36
C VAL A 31 0.59 1.32 7.80
N LEU A 32 -0.16 2.40 8.09
CA LEU A 32 -0.65 2.62 9.44
C LEU A 32 -1.69 1.57 9.84
N GLU A 33 -2.43 1.05 8.87
CA GLU A 33 -3.39 0.00 9.17
C GLU A 33 -2.67 -1.31 9.47
N ALA A 34 -1.61 -1.61 8.75
CA ALA A 34 -0.84 -2.82 8.96
C ALA A 34 0.02 -2.75 10.22
N TYR A 35 0.49 -1.55 10.54
CA TYR A 35 1.36 -1.32 11.70
C TYR A 35 0.78 -0.18 12.53
N PRO A 36 -0.24 -0.47 13.34
CA PRO A 36 -0.87 0.58 14.14
C PRO A 36 0.15 1.24 15.07
N GLY A 37 0.11 2.53 15.10
CA GLY A 37 1.05 3.28 15.94
C GLY A 37 2.38 3.58 15.27
N ALA A 38 2.56 3.18 14.03
CA ALA A 38 3.82 3.44 13.33
C ALA A 38 3.99 4.94 13.10
N LYS A 39 5.25 5.36 13.10
CA LYS A 39 5.57 6.74 12.80
C LYS A 39 6.27 6.74 11.46
N ILE A 40 5.59 7.21 10.44
CA ILE A 40 6.15 7.22 9.09
C ILE A 40 7.06 8.43 8.95
N THR A 41 8.29 8.18 8.54
CA THR A 41 9.28 9.24 8.40
C THR A 41 9.49 9.65 6.95
N GLU A 42 9.26 8.73 6.00
CA GLU A 42 9.48 9.07 4.61
C GLU A 42 8.68 8.12 3.71
N ILE A 43 8.14 8.66 2.63
CA ILE A 43 7.49 7.86 1.60
C ILE A 43 8.03 8.35 0.26
N GLU A 44 8.62 7.44 -0.52
CA GLU A 44 9.19 7.79 -1.80
C GLU A 44 8.76 6.82 -2.88
N ARG A 45 8.75 7.28 -4.11
CA ARG A 45 8.54 6.40 -5.25
C ARG A 45 9.90 6.00 -5.78
N GLU A 46 10.07 4.73 -6.01
CA GLU A 46 11.34 4.17 -6.44
C GLU A 46 11.14 3.19 -7.57
N THR A 47 12.21 2.86 -8.27
CA THR A 47 12.18 1.77 -9.22
C THR A 47 13.08 0.67 -8.66
N HIS A 48 12.50 -0.52 -8.49
CA HIS A 48 13.19 -1.62 -7.88
C HIS A 48 13.13 -2.79 -8.84
N LYS A 49 14.27 -3.19 -9.39
CA LYS A 49 14.33 -4.28 -10.35
C LYS A 49 13.39 -4.05 -11.54
N GLY A 50 13.38 -2.81 -12.02
CA GLY A 50 12.55 -2.46 -13.16
C GLY A 50 11.09 -2.22 -12.85
N GLN A 51 10.68 -2.40 -11.59
CA GLN A 51 9.30 -2.21 -11.19
C GLN A 51 9.18 -0.96 -10.34
N LYS A 52 8.16 -0.15 -10.62
CA LYS A 52 7.93 1.03 -9.82
C LYS A 52 7.21 0.65 -8.55
N VAL A 53 7.71 1.17 -7.44
CA VAL A 53 7.18 0.82 -6.12
C VAL A 53 7.16 2.06 -5.25
N PHE A 54 6.55 1.93 -4.07
CA PHE A 54 6.68 2.91 -3.01
C PHE A 54 7.60 2.34 -1.94
N GLU A 55 8.51 3.18 -1.46
CA GLU A 55 9.37 2.81 -0.36
C GLU A 55 8.96 3.65 0.83
N VAL A 56 8.64 3.01 1.93
CA VAL A 56 8.16 3.70 3.12
C VAL A 56 9.08 3.41 4.28
N ASP A 57 9.65 4.47 4.86
CA ASP A 57 10.46 4.33 6.06
C ASP A 57 9.59 4.71 7.25
N PHE A 58 9.58 3.88 8.27
CA PHE A 58 8.76 4.16 9.44
C PHE A 58 9.38 3.51 10.68
N GLN A 59 8.95 4.00 11.84
CA GLN A 59 9.38 3.47 13.11
C GLN A 59 8.20 2.77 13.77
N HIS A 60 8.43 1.59 14.30
CA HIS A 60 7.38 0.84 14.95
C HIS A 60 8.02 -0.08 15.99
N GLY A 61 7.52 -0.03 17.21
CA GLY A 61 8.02 -0.91 18.25
C GLY A 61 9.50 -0.67 18.58
N GLY A 62 9.97 0.53 18.39
CA GLY A 62 11.36 0.85 18.70
C GLY A 62 12.32 0.51 17.57
N GLU A 63 11.81 0.06 16.44
CA GLU A 63 12.67 -0.30 15.32
C GLU A 63 12.41 0.59 14.12
N ASN A 64 13.45 0.78 13.32
CA ASN A 64 13.31 1.47 12.05
C ASN A 64 13.06 0.42 10.98
N LEU A 65 11.99 0.57 10.25
CA LEU A 65 11.58 -0.40 9.25
C LEU A 65 11.44 0.25 7.89
N GLU A 66 11.60 -0.55 6.86
CA GLU A 66 11.42 -0.10 5.49
C GLU A 66 10.46 -1.06 4.82
N ALA A 67 9.39 -0.55 4.25
CA ALA A 67 8.43 -1.37 3.53
C ALA A 67 8.47 -1.01 2.06
N ILE A 68 8.37 -2.02 1.21
CA ILE A 68 8.26 -1.82 -0.23
C ILE A 68 6.88 -2.26 -0.64
N LEU A 69 6.14 -1.38 -1.30
CA LEU A 69 4.79 -1.68 -1.73
C LEU A 69 4.65 -1.46 -3.22
N THR A 70 3.74 -2.20 -3.84
CA THR A 70 3.43 -1.95 -5.25
C THR A 70 2.69 -0.61 -5.36
N LEU A 71 2.54 -0.14 -6.57
CA LEU A 71 1.79 1.10 -6.79
C LEU A 71 0.31 0.96 -6.45
N GLU A 72 -0.18 -0.26 -6.30
CA GLU A 72 -1.56 -0.50 -5.88
C GLU A 72 -1.68 -0.64 -4.36
N GLY A 73 -0.56 -0.64 -3.65
CA GLY A 73 -0.61 -0.69 -2.21
C GLY A 73 -0.40 -2.07 -1.60
N ASP A 74 0.09 -3.03 -2.37
CA ASP A 74 0.34 -4.36 -1.84
C ASP A 74 1.77 -4.42 -1.29
N PHE A 75 1.92 -5.00 -0.10
CA PHE A 75 3.25 -5.13 0.47
C PHE A 75 4.06 -6.16 -0.31
N ILE A 76 5.27 -5.80 -0.68
CA ILE A 76 6.20 -6.73 -1.30
C ILE A 76 7.17 -7.24 -0.24
N LYS A 77 7.62 -6.34 0.64
CA LYS A 77 8.65 -6.70 1.58
C LYS A 77 8.68 -5.69 2.71
N VAL A 78 8.99 -6.15 3.91
CA VAL A 78 9.25 -5.27 5.03
C VAL A 78 10.53 -5.75 5.69
N ALA A 79 11.45 -4.86 5.96
CA ALA A 79 12.74 -5.24 6.54
C ALA A 79 13.16 -4.19 7.56
N ILE A 80 14.05 -4.61 8.45
CA ILE A 80 14.61 -3.69 9.42
C ILE A 80 15.63 -2.84 8.70
N ASP A 81 15.52 -1.54 8.92
CA ASP A 81 16.39 -0.58 8.26
C ASP A 81 17.26 0.05 9.32
N ASP A 82 18.45 -0.42 9.45
CA ASP A 82 19.36 0.12 10.44
C ASP A 82 20.25 1.21 9.87
#